data_a5983bcde88cba1436492dc8115cc795
#
_entry.id   a5983bcde88cba1436492dc8115cc795
#
_cell.length_a   1.000
_cell.length_b   1.000
_cell.length_c   1.000
_cell.angle_alpha   90.00
_cell.angle_beta   90.00
_cell.angle_gamma   90.00
#
_symmetry.space_group_name_H-M   'P 1'
#
loop_
_entity.id
_entity.type
_entity.pdbx_description
1 polymer ?
#
loop_
_entity_poly.entity_id
_entity_poly.type
_entity_poly.pdbx_seq_one_letter_code
_entity_poly.pdbx_strand_id
1 'polypeptide(L)'
;MVRLPILLVLLAVASLGAESPAEQKVLDAIKSPELTVVHLWAPWCSNCQAELKSGGWSKIIKDDPNVKFYFVSIWNDGQDGRAMLKRFDVADQPNVTILADPGPRRGENKIKQFAGLPLSWIPTTWIYKGGDLRYALNYGEIRFAVLQQFLEDSQSEWSHKGEPSIEQTLHD
;
A
#
# COMPACT_ATOMS: atom_id res chain seq x y z
N MET A 1 55.76 31.92 1.45
CA MET A 1 54.89 30.96 0.72
C MET A 1 54.11 30.17 1.73
N VAL A 2 52.83 30.56 1.95
CA VAL A 2 51.93 29.91 2.89
C VAL A 2 51.10 28.89 2.11
N ARG A 3 51.26 27.60 2.42
CA ARG A 3 50.46 26.52 1.84
C ARG A 3 49.19 26.34 2.67
N LEU A 4 48.06 26.72 2.10
CA LEU A 4 46.73 26.51 2.67
C LEU A 4 46.32 25.04 2.46
N PRO A 5 45.97 24.27 3.49
CA PRO A 5 45.45 22.91 3.29
C PRO A 5 44.02 22.99 2.78
N ILE A 6 43.75 22.35 1.63
CA ILE A 6 42.39 22.13 1.11
C ILE A 6 41.75 21.08 1.99
N LEU A 7 40.78 21.50 2.82
CA LEU A 7 39.94 20.61 3.62
C LEU A 7 38.88 20.00 2.69
N LEU A 8 39.05 18.74 2.31
CA LEU A 8 38.09 17.99 1.51
C LEU A 8 36.95 17.57 2.45
N VAL A 9 35.84 18.29 2.42
CA VAL A 9 34.62 17.89 3.12
C VAL A 9 33.90 16.80 2.32
N LEU A 10 34.06 15.55 2.73
CA LEU A 10 33.28 14.43 2.25
C LEU A 10 31.84 14.58 2.79
N LEU A 11 30.94 15.08 1.97
CA LEU A 11 29.50 14.97 2.22
C LEU A 11 29.11 13.49 2.11
N ALA A 12 28.89 12.84 3.26
CA ALA A 12 28.23 11.56 3.30
C ALA A 12 26.75 11.77 2.88
N VAL A 13 26.44 11.49 1.61
CA VAL A 13 25.07 11.38 1.14
C VAL A 13 24.50 10.12 1.79
N ALA A 14 23.69 10.28 2.84
CA ALA A 14 22.88 9.18 3.35
C ALA A 14 22.02 8.67 2.19
N SER A 15 22.29 7.46 1.71
CA SER A 15 21.41 6.75 0.79
C SER A 15 20.10 6.49 1.53
N LEU A 16 19.11 7.37 1.36
CA LEU A 16 17.72 7.00 1.47
C LEU A 16 17.54 5.84 0.50
N GLY A 17 17.21 4.65 1.00
CA GLY A 17 17.06 3.47 0.16
C GLY A 17 16.19 3.83 -1.04
N ALA A 18 16.67 3.59 -2.26
CA ALA A 18 15.92 3.89 -3.46
C ALA A 18 14.61 3.08 -3.44
N GLU A 19 13.50 3.76 -3.70
CA GLU A 19 12.19 3.12 -3.85
C GLU A 19 12.26 1.99 -4.89
N SER A 20 11.62 0.86 -4.60
CA SER A 20 11.57 -0.24 -5.56
C SER A 20 10.69 0.13 -6.77
N PRO A 21 10.89 -0.50 -7.94
CA PRO A 21 10.01 -0.26 -9.09
C PRO A 21 8.53 -0.54 -8.79
N ALA A 22 8.24 -1.48 -7.89
CA ALA A 22 6.88 -1.76 -7.44
C ALA A 22 6.35 -0.62 -6.57
N GLU A 23 7.16 -0.11 -5.66
CA GLU A 23 6.82 1.01 -4.79
C GLU A 23 6.57 2.29 -5.61
N GLN A 24 7.48 2.62 -6.54
CA GLN A 24 7.32 3.78 -7.43
C GLN A 24 6.00 3.71 -8.21
N LYS A 25 5.66 2.53 -8.75
CA LYS A 25 4.41 2.34 -9.50
C LYS A 25 3.17 2.53 -8.62
N VAL A 26 3.24 2.12 -7.34
CA VAL A 26 2.15 2.38 -6.38
C VAL A 26 2.09 3.86 -6.04
N LEU A 27 3.23 4.53 -5.78
CA LEU A 27 3.29 5.96 -5.48
C LEU A 27 2.70 6.82 -6.61
N ASP A 28 2.88 6.41 -7.86
CA ASP A 28 2.25 7.10 -8.99
C ASP A 28 0.75 6.81 -9.08
N ALA A 29 0.34 5.58 -8.83
CA ALA A 29 -1.05 5.16 -8.88
C ALA A 29 -1.94 5.84 -7.83
N ILE A 30 -1.46 5.97 -6.60
CA ILE A 30 -2.24 6.56 -5.49
C ILE A 30 -2.52 8.06 -5.67
N LYS A 31 -1.77 8.75 -6.55
CA LYS A 31 -2.02 10.15 -6.92
C LYS A 31 -3.23 10.32 -7.86
N SER A 32 -3.72 9.23 -8.44
CA SER A 32 -4.88 9.24 -9.33
C SER A 32 -6.14 9.72 -8.60
N PRO A 33 -7.06 10.44 -9.28
CA PRO A 33 -8.37 10.77 -8.72
C PRO A 33 -9.25 9.53 -8.53
N GLU A 34 -8.90 8.41 -9.15
CA GLU A 34 -9.60 7.14 -9.00
C GLU A 34 -9.33 6.51 -7.62
N LEU A 35 -10.34 5.82 -7.10
CA LEU A 35 -10.19 5.05 -5.87
C LEU A 35 -9.19 3.92 -6.10
N THR A 36 -8.15 3.89 -5.27
CA THR A 36 -7.03 2.94 -5.40
C THR A 36 -6.87 2.14 -4.12
N VAL A 37 -6.91 0.82 -4.25
CA VAL A 37 -6.65 -0.14 -3.17
C VAL A 37 -5.27 -0.74 -3.37
N VAL A 38 -4.42 -0.64 -2.35
CA VAL A 38 -3.10 -1.26 -2.31
C VAL A 38 -3.12 -2.38 -1.29
N HIS A 39 -2.98 -3.62 -1.74
CA HIS A 39 -2.97 -4.82 -0.90
C HIS A 39 -1.58 -5.44 -0.87
N LEU A 40 -0.93 -5.34 0.28
CA LEU A 40 0.40 -5.91 0.53
C LEU A 40 0.24 -7.32 1.11
N TRP A 41 0.79 -8.30 0.42
CA TRP A 41 0.55 -9.71 0.71
C TRP A 41 1.75 -10.59 0.37
N ALA A 42 1.66 -11.88 0.68
CA ALA A 42 2.59 -12.89 0.17
C ALA A 42 1.91 -14.26 0.05
N PRO A 43 2.30 -15.09 -0.93
CA PRO A 43 1.73 -16.42 -1.11
C PRO A 43 1.92 -17.38 0.07
N TRP A 44 2.95 -17.20 0.86
CA TRP A 44 3.24 -18.02 2.04
C TRP A 44 2.53 -17.57 3.32
N CYS A 45 1.87 -16.39 3.31
CA CYS A 45 1.16 -15.83 4.45
C CYS A 45 -0.20 -16.52 4.64
N SER A 46 -0.45 -17.12 5.79
CA SER A 46 -1.67 -17.88 6.07
C SER A 46 -2.94 -17.03 6.02
N ASN A 47 -2.92 -15.83 6.61
CA ASN A 47 -4.04 -14.90 6.58
C ASN A 47 -4.32 -14.39 5.16
N CYS A 48 -3.27 -14.10 4.37
CA CYS A 48 -3.43 -13.73 2.97
C CYS A 48 -4.08 -14.85 2.15
N GLN A 49 -3.70 -16.11 2.42
CA GLN A 49 -4.34 -17.28 1.79
C GLN A 49 -5.81 -17.43 2.23
N ALA A 50 -6.13 -17.16 3.49
CA ALA A 50 -7.51 -17.23 4.01
C ALA A 50 -8.40 -16.20 3.31
N GLU A 51 -7.94 -14.96 3.15
CA GLU A 51 -8.65 -13.93 2.37
C GLU A 51 -8.93 -14.37 0.93
N LEU A 52 -7.92 -14.93 0.23
CA LEU A 52 -8.11 -15.42 -1.14
C LEU A 52 -9.11 -16.59 -1.20
N LYS A 53 -8.99 -17.55 -0.27
CA LYS A 53 -9.88 -18.72 -0.21
C LYS A 53 -11.32 -18.36 0.09
N SER A 54 -11.59 -17.26 0.79
CA SER A 54 -12.95 -16.79 1.08
C SER A 54 -13.72 -16.36 -0.18
N GLY A 55 -13.02 -16.08 -1.29
CA GLY A 55 -13.60 -15.54 -2.53
C GLY A 55 -13.93 -14.04 -2.46
N GLY A 56 -13.69 -13.40 -1.31
CA GLY A 56 -14.05 -11.99 -1.09
C GLY A 56 -13.31 -11.03 -2.02
N TRP A 57 -12.02 -11.26 -2.29
CA TRP A 57 -11.27 -10.45 -3.25
C TRP A 57 -11.84 -10.52 -4.67
N SER A 58 -12.10 -11.73 -5.19
CA SER A 58 -12.71 -11.89 -6.53
C SER A 58 -14.06 -11.20 -6.63
N LYS A 59 -14.88 -11.28 -5.57
CA LYS A 59 -16.18 -10.63 -5.53
C LYS A 59 -16.07 -9.11 -5.56
N ILE A 60 -15.32 -8.51 -4.64
CA ILE A 60 -15.25 -7.05 -4.49
C ILE A 60 -14.61 -6.38 -5.71
N ILE A 61 -13.62 -7.03 -6.33
CA ILE A 61 -12.97 -6.54 -7.55
C ILE A 61 -13.97 -6.47 -8.72
N LYS A 62 -14.86 -7.45 -8.84
CA LYS A 62 -15.90 -7.50 -9.89
C LYS A 62 -17.04 -6.53 -9.62
N ASP A 63 -17.42 -6.37 -8.36
CA ASP A 63 -18.49 -5.47 -7.97
C ASP A 63 -18.10 -3.99 -8.12
N ASP A 64 -16.79 -3.69 -8.00
CA ASP A 64 -16.23 -2.33 -8.05
C ASP A 64 -15.28 -2.12 -9.25
N PRO A 65 -15.77 -2.19 -10.50
CA PRO A 65 -14.92 -2.14 -11.70
C PRO A 65 -14.17 -0.82 -11.90
N ASN A 66 -14.62 0.25 -11.26
CA ASN A 66 -13.99 1.58 -11.30
C ASN A 66 -12.90 1.77 -10.24
N VAL A 67 -12.76 0.85 -9.30
CA VAL A 67 -11.71 0.85 -8.30
C VAL A 67 -10.47 0.17 -8.87
N LYS A 68 -9.29 0.75 -8.65
CA LYS A 68 -8.00 0.15 -9.05
C LYS A 68 -7.42 -0.65 -7.90
N PHE A 69 -7.12 -1.91 -8.14
CA PHE A 69 -6.56 -2.81 -7.13
C PHE A 69 -5.10 -3.15 -7.47
N TYR A 70 -4.20 -2.86 -6.54
CA TYR A 70 -2.78 -3.19 -6.63
C TYR A 70 -2.45 -4.29 -5.64
N PHE A 71 -2.21 -5.50 -6.13
CA PHE A 71 -1.70 -6.61 -5.34
C PHE A 71 -0.18 -6.59 -5.39
N VAL A 72 0.45 -6.21 -4.30
CA VAL A 72 1.90 -6.11 -4.20
C VAL A 72 2.41 -7.26 -3.33
N SER A 73 3.07 -8.23 -3.96
CA SER A 73 3.76 -9.28 -3.23
C SER A 73 5.03 -8.71 -2.60
N ILE A 74 5.11 -8.77 -1.28
CA ILE A 74 6.25 -8.28 -0.50
C ILE A 74 6.84 -9.42 0.32
N TRP A 75 8.12 -9.27 0.71
CA TRP A 75 8.83 -10.31 1.46
C TRP A 75 8.75 -11.68 0.79
N ASN A 76 8.90 -11.70 -0.52
CA ASN A 76 8.72 -12.89 -1.34
C ASN A 76 9.82 -13.06 -2.40
N ASP A 77 11.01 -12.53 -2.10
CA ASP A 77 12.21 -12.69 -2.94
C ASP A 77 11.96 -12.26 -4.41
N GLY A 78 11.20 -11.17 -4.61
CA GLY A 78 10.87 -10.62 -5.93
C GLY A 78 9.81 -11.39 -6.73
N GLN A 79 9.17 -12.41 -6.17
CA GLN A 79 8.13 -13.17 -6.85
C GLN A 79 6.75 -12.54 -6.65
N ASP A 80 5.98 -12.38 -7.73
CA ASP A 80 4.69 -11.67 -7.72
C ASP A 80 3.49 -12.47 -7.20
N GLY A 81 3.64 -13.78 -7.04
CA GLY A 81 2.57 -14.65 -6.56
C GLY A 81 1.38 -14.81 -7.53
N ARG A 82 1.48 -14.35 -8.77
CA ARG A 82 0.43 -14.33 -9.80
C ARG A 82 -0.30 -15.66 -9.94
N ALA A 83 0.41 -16.77 -9.88
CA ALA A 83 -0.19 -18.09 -10.02
C ALA A 83 -1.25 -18.39 -8.94
N MET A 84 -1.02 -17.90 -7.70
CA MET A 84 -2.00 -18.03 -6.63
C MET A 84 -3.19 -17.09 -6.87
N LEU A 85 -2.97 -15.83 -7.23
CA LEU A 85 -4.03 -14.88 -7.53
C LEU A 85 -4.92 -15.36 -8.68
N LYS A 86 -4.32 -16.00 -9.70
CA LYS A 86 -5.07 -16.60 -10.81
C LYS A 86 -5.97 -17.76 -10.36
N ARG A 87 -5.49 -18.62 -9.44
CA ARG A 87 -6.29 -19.72 -8.88
C ARG A 87 -7.57 -19.23 -8.20
N PHE A 88 -7.54 -18.02 -7.63
CA PHE A 88 -8.65 -17.42 -6.91
C PHE A 88 -9.37 -16.32 -7.71
N ASP A 89 -9.21 -16.30 -9.05
CA ASP A 89 -9.91 -15.42 -9.97
C ASP A 89 -9.72 -13.91 -9.66
N VAL A 90 -8.49 -13.56 -9.29
CA VAL A 90 -8.05 -12.18 -9.00
C VAL A 90 -7.16 -11.64 -10.12
N ALA A 91 -6.22 -12.45 -10.63
CA ALA A 91 -5.12 -11.99 -11.47
C ALA A 91 -5.53 -11.43 -12.84
N ASP A 92 -6.61 -11.95 -13.42
CA ASP A 92 -7.01 -11.67 -14.80
C ASP A 92 -8.12 -10.60 -14.88
N GLN A 93 -8.39 -9.87 -13.79
CA GLN A 93 -9.38 -8.80 -13.77
C GLN A 93 -8.80 -7.50 -14.33
N PRO A 94 -9.55 -6.73 -15.15
CA PRO A 94 -9.04 -5.55 -15.87
C PRO A 94 -8.62 -4.39 -14.95
N ASN A 95 -9.16 -4.33 -13.76
CA ASN A 95 -8.86 -3.31 -12.75
C ASN A 95 -7.82 -3.76 -11.72
N VAL A 96 -7.13 -4.88 -11.96
CA VAL A 96 -6.09 -5.44 -11.08
C VAL A 96 -4.70 -5.26 -11.69
N THR A 97 -3.79 -4.75 -10.89
CA THR A 97 -2.34 -4.69 -11.18
C THR A 97 -1.60 -5.54 -10.17
N ILE A 98 -0.73 -6.44 -10.65
CA ILE A 98 0.08 -7.32 -9.81
C ILE A 98 1.52 -6.88 -9.89
N LEU A 99 2.13 -6.66 -8.72
CA LEU A 99 3.50 -6.19 -8.54
C LEU A 99 4.26 -7.09 -7.57
N ALA A 100 5.59 -7.04 -7.66
CA ALA A 100 6.48 -7.70 -6.72
C ALA A 100 7.52 -6.70 -6.21
N ASP A 101 7.63 -6.58 -4.89
CA ASP A 101 8.77 -5.94 -4.27
C ASP A 101 9.97 -6.88 -4.32
N PRO A 102 11.17 -6.42 -4.69
CA PRO A 102 12.35 -7.27 -4.82
C PRO A 102 12.93 -7.74 -3.47
N GLY A 103 12.46 -7.16 -2.36
CA GLY A 103 12.98 -7.40 -1.03
C GLY A 103 12.86 -8.87 -0.59
N PRO A 104 13.82 -9.31 0.25
CA PRO A 104 13.89 -10.69 0.71
C PRO A 104 12.78 -11.02 1.72
N ARG A 105 12.44 -12.29 1.78
CA ARG A 105 11.47 -12.80 2.77
C ARG A 105 11.98 -12.67 4.21
N ARG A 106 13.28 -12.81 4.43
CA ARG A 106 13.92 -12.88 5.75
C ARG A 106 15.21 -12.07 5.77
N GLY A 107 15.68 -11.79 6.98
CA GLY A 107 16.95 -11.10 7.21
C GLY A 107 16.79 -9.60 7.43
N GLU A 108 17.92 -8.93 7.62
CA GLU A 108 17.98 -7.51 7.97
C GLU A 108 17.53 -6.59 6.84
N ASN A 109 17.69 -7.03 5.57
CA ASN A 109 17.29 -6.29 4.38
C ASN A 109 15.79 -6.41 4.05
N LYS A 110 14.99 -7.05 4.92
CA LYS A 110 13.54 -7.08 4.80
C LYS A 110 13.00 -5.66 4.92
N ILE A 111 12.18 -5.21 3.96
CA ILE A 111 11.62 -3.86 4.00
C ILE A 111 10.72 -3.68 5.23
N LYS A 112 10.79 -2.49 5.82
CA LYS A 112 10.02 -2.11 7.03
C LYS A 112 9.07 -0.95 6.76
N GLN A 113 9.05 -0.46 5.53
CA GLN A 113 8.13 0.56 5.03
C GLN A 113 7.87 0.32 3.55
N PHE A 114 6.74 0.81 3.07
CA PHE A 114 6.36 0.79 1.66
C PHE A 114 5.48 2.01 1.37
N ALA A 115 5.71 2.70 0.27
CA ALA A 115 5.00 3.92 -0.10
C ALA A 115 4.90 4.97 1.04
N GLY A 116 5.99 5.12 1.80
CA GLY A 116 6.08 6.06 2.93
C GLY A 116 5.39 5.62 4.21
N LEU A 117 4.69 4.48 4.23
CA LEU A 117 4.01 3.97 5.42
C LEU A 117 4.77 2.82 6.10
N PRO A 118 4.72 2.72 7.43
CA PRO A 118 5.31 1.61 8.16
C PRO A 118 4.69 0.27 7.74
N LEU A 119 5.53 -0.75 7.58
CA LEU A 119 5.15 -2.08 7.20
C LEU A 119 5.75 -3.10 8.17
N SER A 120 4.93 -3.57 9.11
CA SER A 120 5.34 -4.57 10.11
C SER A 120 4.59 -5.89 9.98
N TRP A 121 3.50 -5.90 9.22
CA TRP A 121 2.57 -7.04 9.11
C TRP A 121 2.03 -7.22 7.70
N ILE A 122 1.56 -8.42 7.35
CA ILE A 122 0.73 -8.75 6.18
C ILE A 122 -0.35 -9.76 6.59
N PRO A 123 -1.55 -9.73 5.97
CA PRO A 123 -1.96 -8.78 4.93
C PRO A 123 -2.11 -7.36 5.46
N THR A 124 -1.85 -6.39 4.61
CA THR A 124 -2.06 -4.97 4.87
C THR A 124 -2.79 -4.38 3.67
N THR A 125 -3.84 -3.61 3.90
CA THR A 125 -4.65 -3.01 2.85
C THR A 125 -4.81 -1.51 3.10
N TRP A 126 -4.46 -0.70 2.10
CA TRP A 126 -4.60 0.75 2.13
C TRP A 126 -5.55 1.19 1.03
N ILE A 127 -6.36 2.20 1.32
CA ILE A 127 -7.31 2.80 0.38
C ILE A 127 -6.94 4.26 0.20
N TYR A 128 -6.76 4.68 -1.06
CA TYR A 128 -6.40 6.05 -1.44
C TYR A 128 -7.40 6.63 -2.43
N LYS A 129 -7.59 7.95 -2.38
CA LYS A 129 -8.28 8.71 -3.40
C LYS A 129 -7.61 10.07 -3.58
N GLY A 130 -7.19 10.39 -4.80
CA GLY A 130 -6.58 11.69 -5.11
C GLY A 130 -5.29 12.00 -4.35
N GLY A 131 -4.51 11.01 -3.99
CA GLY A 131 -3.30 11.14 -3.17
C GLY A 131 -3.52 11.00 -1.67
N ASP A 132 -4.77 11.13 -1.20
CA ASP A 132 -5.10 11.04 0.22
C ASP A 132 -5.30 9.60 0.67
N LEU A 133 -4.64 9.22 1.75
CA LEU A 133 -4.90 7.95 2.44
C LEU A 133 -6.24 8.04 3.17
N ARG A 134 -7.22 7.26 2.74
CA ARG A 134 -8.55 7.19 3.34
C ARG A 134 -8.60 6.20 4.49
N TYR A 135 -8.09 4.99 4.27
CA TYR A 135 -8.04 3.93 5.27
C TYR A 135 -6.74 3.15 5.21
N ALA A 136 -6.25 2.75 6.37
CA ALA A 136 -5.11 1.86 6.52
C ALA A 136 -5.48 0.69 7.44
N LEU A 137 -5.55 -0.51 6.86
CA LEU A 137 -5.90 -1.75 7.54
C LEU A 137 -4.63 -2.60 7.64
N ASN A 138 -3.95 -2.52 8.76
CA ASN A 138 -2.60 -3.06 8.95
C ASN A 138 -2.58 -4.33 9.81
N TYR A 139 -3.73 -4.98 10.00
CA TYR A 139 -3.79 -6.09 10.94
C TYR A 139 -4.77 -7.18 10.53
N GLY A 140 -4.26 -8.41 10.47
CA GLY A 140 -5.05 -9.62 10.34
C GLY A 140 -5.77 -9.78 9.00
N GLU A 141 -6.70 -10.72 8.99
CA GLU A 141 -7.57 -11.01 7.84
C GLU A 141 -8.67 -9.97 7.72
N ILE A 142 -8.87 -9.42 6.52
CA ILE A 142 -9.89 -8.41 6.30
C ILE A 142 -11.29 -9.04 6.22
N ARG A 143 -12.26 -8.36 6.80
CA ARG A 143 -13.68 -8.66 6.59
C ARG A 143 -14.19 -7.91 5.35
N PHE A 144 -14.53 -8.62 4.29
CA PHE A 144 -14.88 -7.99 3.01
C PHE A 144 -16.12 -7.09 3.08
N ALA A 145 -17.07 -7.37 3.95
CA ALA A 145 -18.20 -6.46 4.20
C ALA A 145 -17.74 -5.09 4.76
N VAL A 146 -16.70 -5.08 5.59
CA VAL A 146 -16.10 -3.84 6.12
C VAL A 146 -15.28 -3.14 5.05
N LEU A 147 -14.53 -3.90 4.24
CA LEU A 147 -13.80 -3.32 3.10
C LEU A 147 -14.76 -2.64 2.12
N GLN A 148 -15.90 -3.26 1.82
CA GLN A 148 -16.92 -2.68 0.95
C GLN A 148 -17.42 -1.33 1.49
N GLN A 149 -17.73 -1.24 2.80
CA GLN A 149 -18.13 0.02 3.43
C GLN A 149 -17.04 1.09 3.31
N PHE A 150 -15.77 0.73 3.52
CA PHE A 150 -14.66 1.68 3.36
C PHE A 150 -14.48 2.16 1.92
N LEU A 151 -14.75 1.30 0.93
CA LEU A 151 -14.75 1.72 -0.48
C LEU A 151 -15.89 2.71 -0.76
N GLU A 152 -17.09 2.42 -0.28
CA GLU A 152 -18.26 3.30 -0.42
C GLU A 152 -18.01 4.66 0.23
N ASP A 153 -17.54 4.70 1.49
CA ASP A 153 -17.18 5.93 2.19
C ASP A 153 -16.10 6.72 1.46
N SER A 154 -15.11 6.03 0.90
CA SER A 154 -13.99 6.67 0.20
C SER A 154 -14.37 7.25 -1.16
N GLN A 155 -15.51 6.86 -1.73
CA GLN A 155 -16.01 7.44 -2.98
C GLN A 155 -16.50 8.88 -2.78
N SER A 156 -17.02 9.19 -1.60
CA SER A 156 -17.48 10.54 -1.26
C SER A 156 -16.33 11.52 -1.06
N GLU A 157 -16.61 12.81 -1.28
CA GLU A 157 -15.66 13.87 -0.95
C GLU A 157 -15.63 14.06 0.58
N TRP A 158 -14.46 13.82 1.17
CA TRP A 158 -14.23 14.13 2.58
C TRP A 158 -13.91 15.61 2.72
N SER A 159 -14.87 16.39 3.19
CA SER A 159 -14.63 17.78 3.52
C SER A 159 -14.41 17.92 5.03
N HIS A 160 -13.30 18.48 5.43
CA HIS A 160 -13.07 18.95 6.81
C HIS A 160 -13.82 20.26 7.12
N LYS A 161 -14.75 20.66 6.27
CA LYS A 161 -15.57 21.86 6.49
C LYS A 161 -16.59 21.55 7.59
N GLY A 162 -16.26 21.96 8.81
CA GLY A 162 -17.22 21.96 9.91
C GLY A 162 -16.80 21.30 11.20
N GLU A 163 -15.57 20.79 11.33
CA GLU A 163 -15.05 20.54 12.67
C GLU A 163 -14.76 21.87 13.35
N PRO A 164 -15.47 22.22 14.47
CA PRO A 164 -15.08 23.38 15.25
C PRO A 164 -13.64 23.19 15.70
N SER A 165 -12.78 24.17 15.48
CA SER A 165 -11.43 24.15 16.03
C SER A 165 -11.56 23.96 17.54
N ILE A 166 -10.70 23.11 18.13
CA ILE A 166 -10.67 22.85 19.58
C ILE A 166 -10.58 24.15 20.39
N GLU A 167 -10.08 25.23 19.79
CA GLU A 167 -10.04 26.57 20.39
C GLU A 167 -11.43 27.20 20.59
N GLN A 168 -12.46 26.84 19.82
CA GLN A 168 -13.81 27.39 19.98
C GLN A 168 -14.62 26.73 21.11
N THR A 169 -14.24 25.53 21.50
CA THR A 169 -14.93 24.75 22.57
C THR A 169 -14.45 25.09 23.99
N LEU A 170 -13.39 25.89 24.14
CA LEU A 170 -12.82 26.25 25.44
C LEU A 170 -13.31 27.62 25.96
N HIS A 171 -14.19 28.34 25.22
CA HIS A 171 -14.67 29.68 25.57
C HIS A 171 -16.20 29.78 25.74
N ASP A 172 -16.93 28.67 25.68
CA ASP A 172 -18.34 28.54 26.05
C ASP A 172 -18.48 27.76 27.36
#